data_57cbeb265c66174c64e3267bc63823e8
#
_entry.id   57cbeb265c66174c64e3267bc63823e8
#
_cell.length_a   1.000
_cell.length_b   1.000
_cell.length_c   1.000
_cell.angle_alpha   90.00
_cell.angle_beta   90.00
_cell.angle_gamma   90.00
#
_symmetry.space_group_name_H-M   'P 1'
#
loop_
_entity.id
_entity.type
_entity.pdbx_description
1 polymer ?
#
loop_
_entity_poly.entity_id
_entity_poly.type
_entity_poly.pdbx_seq_one_letter_code
_entity_poly.pdbx_strand_id
1 'polypeptide(L)' 'MADKTSFLDKCLSIHSLLLQHGIDSGIIFKQNESECFITVNGKSKRYTSDDDIDIDTEFSALEKF' A
#
# COMPACT_ATOMS: atom_id res chain seq x y z
N MET A 1 5.94 5.93 -17.64
CA MET A 1 4.71 6.40 -17.02
C MET A 1 4.08 5.27 -16.21
N ALA A 2 3.77 5.53 -14.95
CA ALA A 2 3.20 4.49 -14.12
C ALA A 2 1.79 4.17 -14.59
N ASP A 3 1.54 2.89 -14.82
CA ASP A 3 0.21 2.39 -15.14
C ASP A 3 -0.62 2.38 -13.86
N LYS A 4 -1.83 2.92 -13.92
CA LYS A 4 -2.74 2.95 -12.79
C LYS A 4 -3.03 1.53 -12.28
N THR A 5 -3.19 0.58 -13.19
CA THR A 5 -3.41 -0.83 -12.83
C THR A 5 -2.22 -1.38 -12.04
N SER A 6 -1.00 -1.05 -12.45
CA SER A 6 0.20 -1.48 -11.76
C SER A 6 0.28 -0.89 -10.34
N PHE A 7 -0.11 0.37 -10.18
CA PHE A 7 -0.16 1.02 -8.88
C PHE A 7 -1.16 0.32 -7.95
N LEU A 8 -2.36 0.05 -8.46
CA LEU A 8 -3.39 -0.66 -7.69
C LEU A 8 -2.91 -2.05 -7.28
N ASP A 9 -2.30 -2.78 -8.21
CA ASP A 9 -1.81 -4.13 -7.94
C ASP A 9 -0.75 -4.11 -6.86
N LYS A 10 0.17 -3.16 -6.90
CA LYS A 10 1.23 -3.04 -5.89
C LYS A 10 0.65 -2.74 -4.51
N CYS A 11 -0.28 -1.80 -4.43
CA CYS A 11 -0.90 -1.45 -3.15
C CYS A 11 -1.68 -2.63 -2.57
N LEU A 12 -2.46 -3.31 -3.40
CA LEU A 12 -3.20 -4.48 -2.95
C LEU A 12 -2.29 -5.63 -2.54
N SER A 13 -1.16 -5.79 -3.23
CA SER A 13 -0.18 -6.82 -2.88
C SER A 13 0.44 -6.55 -1.51
N ILE A 14 0.78 -5.30 -1.22
CA ILE A 14 1.32 -4.92 0.09
C ILE A 14 0.29 -5.22 1.18
N HIS A 15 -0.95 -4.81 0.96
CA HIS A 15 -2.04 -5.07 1.90
C HIS A 15 -2.23 -6.58 2.13
N SER A 16 -2.23 -7.36 1.06
CA SER A 16 -2.38 -8.82 1.15
C SER A 16 -1.23 -9.45 1.93
N LEU A 17 0.00 -9.01 1.69
CA LEU A 17 1.16 -9.52 2.43
C LEU A 17 1.04 -9.24 3.92
N LEU A 18 0.59 -8.03 4.28
CA LEU A 18 0.40 -7.68 5.68
C LEU A 18 -0.61 -8.61 6.34
N LEU A 19 -1.73 -8.87 5.67
CA LEU A 19 -2.75 -9.77 6.20
C LEU A 19 -2.24 -11.21 6.30
N GLN A 20 -1.45 -11.66 5.32
CA GLN A 20 -0.89 -13.02 5.33
C GLN A 20 0.07 -13.22 6.50
N HIS A 21 0.72 -12.16 6.95
CA HIS A 21 1.63 -12.21 8.10
C HIS A 21 0.93 -11.91 9.43
N GLY A 22 -0.40 -11.89 9.42
CA GLY A 22 -1.16 -11.67 10.63
C GLY A 22 -1.22 -10.23 11.10
N ILE A 23 -0.84 -9.30 10.24
CA ILE A 23 -0.87 -7.87 10.55
C ILE A 23 -2.19 -7.28 10.09
N ASP A 24 -2.94 -6.68 11.01
CA ASP A 24 -4.22 -6.06 10.70
C ASP A 24 -3.97 -4.78 9.89
N SER A 25 -4.48 -4.75 8.68
CA SER A 25 -4.21 -3.66 7.74
C SER A 25 -5.50 -3.22 7.05
N GLY A 26 -5.63 -1.90 6.85
CA GLY A 26 -6.70 -1.32 6.07
C GLY A 26 -6.15 -0.64 4.83
N ILE A 27 -6.94 -0.55 3.78
CA ILE A 27 -6.53 0.11 2.55
C ILE A 27 -7.68 0.96 2.02
N ILE A 28 -7.35 2.20 1.60
CA ILE A 28 -8.32 3.14 1.04
C ILE A 28 -7.71 3.77 -0.20
N PHE A 29 -8.49 3.84 -1.27
CA PHE A 29 -8.09 4.53 -2.50
C PHE A 29 -8.85 5.84 -2.63
N LYS A 30 -8.16 6.90 -3.08
CA LYS A 30 -8.73 8.22 -3.30
C LYS A 30 -8.24 8.78 -4.64
N GLN A 31 -8.78 9.92 -5.07
CA GLN A 31 -8.35 10.62 -6.28
C GLN A 31 -8.45 9.72 -7.52
N ASN A 32 -9.59 9.08 -7.73
CA ASN A 32 -9.79 8.15 -8.83
C ASN A 32 -8.74 7.04 -8.85
N GLU A 33 -8.39 6.55 -7.64
CA GLU A 33 -7.44 5.45 -7.48
C GLU A 33 -6.01 5.82 -7.86
N SER A 34 -5.69 7.11 -7.86
CA SER A 34 -4.31 7.57 -8.04
C SER A 34 -3.61 7.83 -6.71
N GLU A 35 -4.33 7.69 -5.60
CA GLU A 35 -3.81 7.86 -4.26
C GLU A 35 -4.31 6.71 -3.39
N CYS A 36 -3.42 6.19 -2.55
CA CYS A 36 -3.75 5.06 -1.68
C CYS A 36 -3.22 5.32 -0.28
N PHE A 37 -4.02 4.98 0.72
CA PHE A 37 -3.59 5.02 2.12
C PHE A 37 -3.65 3.60 2.67
N ILE A 38 -2.54 3.15 3.24
CA ILE A 38 -2.49 1.86 3.92
C ILE A 38 -2.30 2.12 5.40
N THR A 39 -3.22 1.60 6.21
CA THR A 39 -3.25 1.83 7.65
C THR A 39 -2.81 0.57 8.38
N VAL A 40 -1.87 0.72 9.30
CA VAL A 40 -1.38 -0.36 10.17
C VAL A 40 -1.22 0.20 11.58
N ASN A 41 -1.81 -0.45 12.55
CA ASN A 41 -1.74 -0.03 13.97
C ASN A 41 -2.18 1.42 14.18
N GLY A 42 -3.20 1.85 13.44
CA GLY A 42 -3.72 3.21 13.56
C GLY A 42 -2.89 4.28 12.86
N LYS A 43 -1.81 3.90 12.19
CA LYS A 43 -0.98 4.82 11.40
C LYS A 43 -1.19 4.56 9.92
N SER A 44 -1.24 5.63 9.14
CA SER A 44 -1.47 5.52 7.71
C SER A 44 -0.25 6.00 6.93
N LYS A 45 0.04 5.33 5.83
CA LYS A 45 1.07 5.77 4.90
C LYS A 45 0.41 6.05 3.55
N ARG A 46 0.78 7.19 2.95
CA ARG A 46 0.22 7.64 1.69
C ARG A 46 1.10 7.22 0.53
N TYR A 47 0.48 6.71 -0.52
CA TYR A 47 1.14 6.35 -1.78
C TYR A 47 0.41 7.02 -2.93
N THR A 48 1.15 7.41 -3.95
CA THR A 48 0.56 7.98 -5.17
C THR A 48 0.99 7.15 -6.37
N SER A 49 0.24 7.29 -7.47
CA SER A 49 0.54 6.55 -8.69
C SER A 49 1.88 6.96 -9.33
N ASP A 50 2.43 8.10 -8.91
CA ASP A 50 3.73 8.56 -9.39
C ASP A 50 4.89 8.02 -8.57
N ASP A 51 4.62 7.39 -7.43
CA ASP A 51 5.65 6.82 -6.57
C ASP A 51 6.22 5.55 -7.18
N ASP A 52 7.52 5.37 -6.99
CA ASP A 52 8.19 4.12 -7.34
C ASP A 52 8.04 3.17 -6.15
N ILE A 53 7.05 2.29 -6.21
CA ILE A 53 6.70 1.42 -5.09
C ILE A 53 7.39 0.07 -5.23
N ASP A 54 8.20 -0.28 -4.23
CA ASP A 54 8.79 -1.61 -4.10
C ASP A 54 8.01 -2.35 -3.01
N ILE A 55 7.29 -3.39 -3.40
CA ILE A 55 6.41 -4.14 -2.50
C ILE A 55 7.15 -4.63 -1.26
N ASP A 56 8.32 -5.23 -1.45
CA ASP A 56 9.08 -5.79 -0.32
C ASP A 56 9.55 -4.71 0.64
N THR A 57 10.05 -3.60 0.11
CA THR A 57 10.51 -2.48 0.92
C THR A 57 9.36 -1.87 1.71
N GLU A 58 8.21 -1.66 1.06
CA GLU A 58 7.06 -1.04 1.71
C GLU A 58 6.44 -1.99 2.74
N PHE A 59 6.39 -3.27 2.44
CA PHE A 59 5.93 -4.25 3.42
C PHE A 59 6.80 -4.22 4.66
N SER A 60 8.11 -4.22 4.50
CA SER A 60 9.05 -4.17 5.64
C SER A 60 8.87 -2.90 6.47
N ALA A 61 8.62 -1.77 5.82
CA ALA A 61 8.40 -0.51 6.53
C ALA A 61 7.08 -0.55 7.31
N LEU A 62 6.02 -1.07 6.71
CA LEU A 62 4.70 -1.09 7.33
C LEU A 62 4.60 -2.10 8.47
N GLU A 63 5.29 -3.22 8.40
CA GLU A 63 5.25 -4.20 9.48
C GLU A 63 5.86 -3.66 10.78
N LYS A 64 6.62 -2.58 10.68
CA LYS A 64 7.24 -1.94 11.84
C LYS A 64 6.44 -0.77 12.39
N PHE A 65 5.30 -0.47 11.81
CA PHE A 65 4.45 0.64 12.25
C PHE A 65 3.98 0.46 13.69
#